data_126935378aaba4bdcbcbb09e6ca351cc
#
_entry.id   126935378aaba4bdcbcbb09e6ca351cc
#
_cell.length_a   1.000
_cell.length_b   1.000
_cell.length_c   1.000
_cell.angle_alpha   90.00
_cell.angle_beta   90.00
_cell.angle_gamma   90.00
#
_symmetry.space_group_name_H-M   'P 1'
#
loop_
_entity.id
_entity.type
_entity.pdbx_description
1 polymer ?
#
loop_
_entity_poly.entity_id
_entity_poly.type
_entity_poly.pdbx_seq_one_letter_code
_entity_poly.pdbx_strand_id
1 'polypeptide(L)'
;MHETSACGHETLNEVKQKLNILLLTLLLLVAGTSFASAQIVDAEGQYVDTVFNDNVDRTAEDFVIASLLVADPGTVLYSVLGHACLRLQCPAFGMDYCFSYESEDASQKVLAFLAGKLMMGLYAVPVDEYCAQYRKDGRGVYEYKLNLPIEVKRELWRVLDEHIAQGHRLPYDYYHRGCAITAIDFIREALGESVIVYDRSLYECTPTGRDLVKDNTTQALWVRFVACFISGNDVDKPLVGDRQLLIPTDLVHAWQKAKVSGEYLLESEPTVLVEGKPQINDGWFTPMVLAMILLVLALINLWVKYPYFDWLMLAVQTLIGCGMTYLICFSDLCCTEWNWLIIPFNPLPAICWHWRKYWAMPYACVLAIWCMAMTATSIWGHVLVDWSHILMVVAWMIIVIKQYIVSK
;
A
#
# COMPACT_ATOMS: atom_id res chain seq x y z
N MET A 1 46.25 -22.30 -42.86
CA MET A 1 46.40 -22.29 -41.40
C MET A 1 46.85 -20.90 -40.99
N HIS A 2 45.95 -19.97 -40.84
CA HIS A 2 46.09 -18.65 -40.19
C HIS A 2 44.84 -17.83 -40.43
N GLU A 3 43.82 -18.09 -39.60
CA GLU A 3 42.65 -17.18 -39.44
C GLU A 3 41.87 -17.63 -38.23
N THR A 4 42.32 -17.28 -37.02
CA THR A 4 41.50 -17.32 -35.78
C THR A 4 42.20 -16.53 -34.68
N SER A 5 42.36 -15.22 -34.84
CA SER A 5 42.88 -14.37 -33.73
C SER A 5 42.31 -12.95 -33.67
N ALA A 6 41.40 -12.56 -34.57
CA ALA A 6 40.92 -11.18 -34.60
C ALA A 6 39.59 -10.94 -33.84
N CYS A 7 38.80 -11.97 -33.54
CA CYS A 7 37.46 -11.82 -32.97
C CYS A 7 37.43 -11.61 -31.44
N GLY A 8 38.52 -11.96 -30.72
CA GLY A 8 38.58 -11.84 -29.25
C GLY A 8 39.02 -10.47 -28.72
N HIS A 9 39.65 -9.65 -29.56
CA HIS A 9 40.19 -8.36 -29.13
C HIS A 9 39.15 -7.21 -29.24
N GLU A 10 38.20 -7.29 -30.16
CA GLU A 10 37.15 -6.27 -30.32
C GLU A 10 36.14 -6.33 -29.15
N THR A 11 35.73 -7.50 -28.72
CA THR A 11 34.78 -7.66 -27.58
C THR A 11 35.32 -7.18 -26.24
N LEU A 12 36.63 -7.34 -26.02
CA LEU A 12 37.29 -6.91 -24.76
C LEU A 12 37.43 -5.38 -24.68
N ASN A 13 37.65 -4.72 -25.81
CA ASN A 13 37.70 -3.27 -25.88
C ASN A 13 36.33 -2.63 -25.75
N GLU A 14 35.28 -3.21 -26.32
CA GLU A 14 33.90 -2.74 -26.11
C GLU A 14 33.44 -2.87 -24.66
N VAL A 15 33.78 -3.97 -23.99
CA VAL A 15 33.47 -4.17 -22.56
C VAL A 15 34.23 -3.17 -21.68
N LYS A 16 35.51 -2.90 -21.99
CA LYS A 16 36.29 -1.88 -21.27
C LYS A 16 35.75 -0.47 -21.51
N GLN A 17 35.29 -0.14 -22.73
CA GLN A 17 34.70 1.14 -23.04
C GLN A 17 33.36 1.35 -22.31
N LYS A 18 32.49 0.34 -22.27
CA LYS A 18 31.23 0.37 -21.52
C LYS A 18 31.47 0.46 -20.00
N LEU A 19 32.49 -0.23 -19.48
CA LEU A 19 32.89 -0.15 -18.07
C LEU A 19 33.43 1.25 -17.71
N ASN A 20 34.24 1.86 -18.58
CA ASN A 20 34.74 3.21 -18.37
C ASN A 20 33.64 4.28 -18.44
N ILE A 21 32.64 4.12 -19.33
CA ILE A 21 31.47 5.01 -19.39
C ILE A 21 30.62 4.86 -18.12
N LEU A 22 30.44 3.64 -17.62
CA LEU A 22 29.72 3.37 -16.38
C LEU A 22 30.45 3.98 -15.16
N LEU A 23 31.78 3.86 -15.10
CA LEU A 23 32.59 4.47 -14.05
C LEU A 23 32.59 6.00 -14.11
N LEU A 24 32.60 6.59 -15.31
CA LEU A 24 32.54 8.03 -15.50
C LEU A 24 31.16 8.59 -15.10
N THR A 25 30.08 7.88 -15.45
CA THR A 25 28.71 8.24 -15.03
C THR A 25 28.53 8.11 -13.50
N LEU A 26 29.12 7.11 -12.89
CA LEU A 26 29.11 6.95 -11.43
C LEU A 26 29.92 8.07 -10.74
N LEU A 27 31.07 8.45 -11.29
CA LEU A 27 31.90 9.57 -10.80
C LEU A 27 31.20 10.92 -10.96
N LEU A 28 30.47 11.14 -12.04
CA LEU A 28 29.68 12.35 -12.28
C LEU A 28 28.46 12.42 -11.33
N LEU A 29 27.84 11.27 -11.01
CA LEU A 29 26.77 11.19 -10.01
C LEU A 29 27.28 11.46 -8.58
N VAL A 30 28.51 11.07 -8.24
CA VAL A 30 29.13 11.34 -6.93
C VAL A 30 29.66 12.76 -6.83
N ALA A 31 30.11 13.38 -7.94
CA ALA A 31 30.58 14.75 -7.99
C ALA A 31 29.45 15.79 -8.05
N GLY A 32 28.20 15.37 -8.36
CA GLY A 32 27.04 16.25 -8.53
C GLY A 32 26.28 16.59 -7.25
N THR A 33 26.64 16.03 -6.09
CA THR A 33 25.96 16.33 -4.82
C THR A 33 26.71 17.39 -4.00
N SER A 34 27.06 18.51 -4.61
CA SER A 34 27.26 19.73 -3.85
C SER A 34 25.87 20.29 -3.56
N PHE A 35 25.40 20.13 -2.33
CA PHE A 35 24.27 20.86 -1.81
C PHE A 35 24.62 22.36 -1.87
N ALA A 36 24.19 23.03 -2.93
CA ALA A 36 24.09 24.48 -2.92
C ALA A 36 22.98 24.80 -1.92
N SER A 37 23.31 25.27 -0.74
CA SER A 37 22.41 26.06 0.10
C SER A 37 21.83 27.14 -0.81
N ALA A 38 20.56 27.07 -1.15
CA ALA A 38 19.85 28.08 -1.90
C ALA A 38 19.78 29.32 -0.97
N GLN A 39 20.73 30.24 -1.14
CA GLN A 39 20.65 31.55 -0.51
C GLN A 39 19.60 32.31 -1.33
N ILE A 40 18.52 32.73 -0.67
CA ILE A 40 17.50 33.57 -1.29
C ILE A 40 18.12 34.98 -1.45
N VAL A 41 18.33 35.36 -2.71
CA VAL A 41 18.74 36.71 -3.10
C VAL A 41 17.57 37.37 -3.84
N ASP A 42 17.37 38.67 -3.64
CA ASP A 42 16.36 39.42 -4.40
C ASP A 42 16.75 39.57 -5.87
N ALA A 43 15.88 40.21 -6.66
CA ALA A 43 16.09 40.46 -8.07
C ALA A 43 17.32 41.36 -8.37
N GLU A 44 17.92 41.97 -7.36
CA GLU A 44 19.07 42.85 -7.46
C GLU A 44 20.35 42.16 -6.94
N GLY A 45 20.29 40.90 -6.52
CA GLY A 45 21.44 40.11 -6.06
C GLY A 45 21.91 40.44 -4.65
N GLN A 46 21.10 41.15 -3.87
CA GLN A 46 21.37 41.38 -2.47
C GLN A 46 20.79 40.25 -1.61
N TYR A 47 21.47 39.90 -0.52
CA TYR A 47 20.96 39.01 0.50
C TYR A 47 19.65 39.58 1.04
N VAL A 48 18.56 38.89 0.83
CA VAL A 48 17.34 39.13 1.59
C VAL A 48 17.63 38.61 2.99
N ASP A 49 18.05 39.50 3.89
CA ASP A 49 17.84 39.25 5.30
C ASP A 49 16.34 39.00 5.45
N THR A 50 15.97 37.74 5.73
CA THR A 50 14.60 37.46 6.18
C THR A 50 14.44 38.29 7.43
N VAL A 51 13.85 39.49 7.27
CA VAL A 51 13.52 40.37 8.38
C VAL A 51 12.60 39.56 9.27
N PHE A 52 13.17 38.98 10.32
CA PHE A 52 12.38 38.45 11.42
C PHE A 52 11.52 39.61 11.89
N ASN A 53 10.25 39.59 11.50
CA ASN A 53 9.33 40.61 11.94
C ASN A 53 9.13 40.36 13.44
N ASP A 54 9.90 41.05 14.27
CA ASP A 54 9.88 40.97 15.75
C ASP A 54 8.50 41.34 16.34
N ASN A 55 7.59 41.87 15.52
CA ASN A 55 6.24 42.25 15.90
C ASN A 55 5.19 41.12 15.75
N VAL A 56 5.57 39.89 15.33
CA VAL A 56 4.63 38.80 15.22
C VAL A 56 4.45 38.13 16.57
N ASP A 57 3.21 38.11 17.05
CA ASP A 57 2.83 37.38 18.26
C ASP A 57 2.83 35.86 17.97
N ARG A 58 3.88 35.18 18.39
CA ARG A 58 4.05 33.75 18.22
C ARG A 58 3.23 32.92 19.22
N THR A 59 2.52 33.55 20.14
CA THR A 59 1.64 32.88 21.11
C THR A 59 0.18 33.00 20.70
N ALA A 60 -0.14 33.73 19.64
CA ALA A 60 -1.47 33.80 19.09
C ALA A 60 -1.95 32.42 18.61
N GLU A 61 -3.21 32.10 18.86
CA GLU A 61 -3.82 30.80 18.50
C GLU A 61 -3.77 30.48 17.00
N ASP A 62 -3.75 31.52 16.16
CA ASP A 62 -3.67 31.45 14.71
C ASP A 62 -2.24 31.60 14.15
N PHE A 63 -1.23 31.72 15.02
CA PHE A 63 0.18 31.76 14.58
C PHE A 63 0.57 30.50 13.82
N VAL A 64 0.14 29.31 14.28
CA VAL A 64 0.17 28.06 13.54
C VAL A 64 -1.23 27.49 13.47
N ILE A 65 -1.70 27.21 12.27
CA ILE A 65 -2.93 26.48 12.01
C ILE A 65 -2.54 25.09 11.60
N ALA A 66 -3.08 24.09 12.29
CA ALA A 66 -2.86 22.68 12.01
C ALA A 66 -4.15 22.01 11.55
N SER A 67 -4.08 21.20 10.51
CA SER A 67 -5.25 20.50 9.94
C SER A 67 -4.88 19.08 9.54
N LEU A 68 -5.85 18.17 9.59
CA LEU A 68 -5.82 16.89 8.92
C LEU A 68 -6.43 17.06 7.53
N LEU A 69 -5.70 16.74 6.47
CA LEU A 69 -6.26 16.63 5.13
C LEU A 69 -6.57 15.16 4.84
N VAL A 70 -7.75 14.92 4.30
CA VAL A 70 -8.19 13.59 3.86
C VAL A 70 -8.62 13.64 2.42
N ALA A 71 -8.03 12.78 1.60
CA ALA A 71 -8.37 12.64 0.20
C ALA A 71 -9.23 11.41 -0.04
N ASP A 72 -10.21 11.55 -0.93
CA ASP A 72 -11.11 10.48 -1.33
C ASP A 72 -10.36 9.23 -1.81
N PRO A 73 -10.93 8.02 -1.63
CA PRO A 73 -10.47 6.82 -2.29
C PRO A 73 -10.37 6.99 -3.80
N GLY A 74 -9.33 6.38 -4.40
CA GLY A 74 -9.17 6.30 -5.85
C GLY A 74 -9.41 4.87 -6.36
N THR A 75 -9.12 4.64 -7.64
CA THR A 75 -9.34 3.35 -8.31
C THR A 75 -8.12 2.48 -8.42
N VAL A 76 -6.93 2.99 -8.08
CA VAL A 76 -5.65 2.27 -8.19
C VAL A 76 -5.14 1.83 -6.82
N LEU A 77 -4.29 0.80 -6.81
CA LEU A 77 -3.85 0.11 -5.60
C LEU A 77 -3.40 1.04 -4.46
N TYR A 78 -2.57 2.03 -4.76
CA TYR A 78 -2.02 2.93 -3.74
C TYR A 78 -3.00 4.00 -3.24
N SER A 79 -4.11 4.22 -3.95
CA SER A 79 -5.08 5.27 -3.61
C SER A 79 -6.43 4.74 -3.15
N VAL A 80 -6.65 3.42 -3.26
CA VAL A 80 -7.97 2.80 -3.04
C VAL A 80 -8.54 3.01 -1.64
N LEU A 81 -7.69 3.19 -0.65
CA LEU A 81 -8.08 3.44 0.74
C LEU A 81 -8.14 4.94 1.10
N GLY A 82 -7.98 5.82 0.12
CA GLY A 82 -7.83 7.24 0.37
C GLY A 82 -6.41 7.63 0.75
N HIS A 83 -6.25 8.83 1.31
CA HIS A 83 -4.98 9.30 1.85
C HIS A 83 -5.20 10.30 2.97
N ALA A 84 -4.30 10.36 3.94
CA ALA A 84 -4.30 11.35 5.01
C ALA A 84 -2.93 12.02 5.12
N CYS A 85 -2.90 13.33 5.33
CA CYS A 85 -1.69 14.06 5.66
C CYS A 85 -1.99 15.21 6.63
N LEU A 86 -0.95 15.77 7.24
CA LEU A 86 -1.06 16.93 8.12
C LEU A 86 -0.72 18.19 7.33
N ARG A 87 -1.57 19.21 7.40
CA ARG A 87 -1.30 20.54 6.87
C ARG A 87 -0.97 21.49 7.99
N LEU A 88 0.14 22.19 7.86
CA LEU A 88 0.52 23.27 8.77
C LEU A 88 0.66 24.57 8.01
N GLN A 89 0.07 25.62 8.57
CA GLN A 89 0.12 26.97 8.03
C GLN A 89 0.70 27.92 9.06
N CYS A 90 1.52 28.85 8.60
CA CYS A 90 1.92 30.03 9.37
C CYS A 90 1.64 31.26 8.51
N PRO A 91 0.42 31.87 8.63
CA PRO A 91 0.01 32.99 7.78
C PRO A 91 0.96 34.18 7.91
N ALA A 92 1.51 34.42 9.10
CA ALA A 92 2.45 35.51 9.37
C ALA A 92 3.72 35.47 8.51
N PHE A 93 4.10 34.26 8.04
CA PHE A 93 5.28 34.03 7.20
C PHE A 93 4.93 33.51 5.82
N GLY A 94 3.64 33.43 5.45
CA GLY A 94 3.18 32.90 4.17
C GLY A 94 3.52 31.42 3.95
N MET A 95 3.68 30.65 5.02
CA MET A 95 4.02 29.23 4.95
C MET A 95 2.74 28.39 4.97
N ASP A 96 2.63 27.42 4.04
CA ASP A 96 1.47 26.56 3.90
C ASP A 96 1.88 25.23 3.24
N TYR A 97 2.10 24.20 4.06
CA TYR A 97 2.65 22.93 3.64
C TYR A 97 1.82 21.75 4.11
N CYS A 98 1.69 20.76 3.23
CA CYS A 98 1.20 19.43 3.53
C CYS A 98 2.39 18.51 3.85
N PHE A 99 2.37 17.93 5.04
CA PHE A 99 3.35 16.94 5.48
C PHE A 99 2.75 15.56 5.23
N SER A 100 3.19 14.95 4.14
CA SER A 100 2.65 13.69 3.63
C SER A 100 3.65 12.56 3.81
N TYR A 101 3.19 11.44 4.40
CA TYR A 101 3.99 10.24 4.53
C TYR A 101 3.70 9.32 3.35
N GLU A 102 4.64 9.25 2.43
CA GLU A 102 4.45 8.60 1.14
C GLU A 102 5.43 7.47 0.89
N SER A 103 4.97 6.43 0.21
CA SER A 103 5.82 5.36 -0.29
C SER A 103 6.33 5.65 -1.70
N GLU A 104 7.44 5.03 -2.05
CA GLU A 104 7.85 4.92 -3.44
C GLU A 104 6.73 4.27 -4.28
N ASP A 105 6.64 4.63 -5.56
CA ASP A 105 5.60 4.12 -6.45
C ASP A 105 5.74 2.60 -6.66
N ALA A 106 4.85 1.85 -6.02
CA ALA A 106 4.78 0.40 -6.12
C ALA A 106 4.48 -0.07 -7.56
N SER A 107 3.79 0.72 -8.38
CA SER A 107 3.46 0.36 -9.75
C SER A 107 4.69 0.36 -10.66
N GLN A 108 5.64 1.24 -10.39
CA GLN A 108 6.92 1.31 -11.11
C GLN A 108 7.97 0.36 -10.53
N LYS A 109 7.85 0.00 -9.24
CA LYS A 109 8.81 -0.82 -8.50
C LYS A 109 8.19 -2.13 -7.99
N VAL A 110 7.40 -2.81 -8.84
CA VAL A 110 6.65 -4.04 -8.46
C VAL A 110 7.55 -5.10 -7.82
N LEU A 111 8.75 -5.35 -8.35
CA LEU A 111 9.66 -6.33 -7.78
C LEU A 111 10.19 -5.92 -6.40
N ALA A 112 10.44 -4.63 -6.18
CA ALA A 112 10.83 -4.10 -4.88
C ALA A 112 9.67 -4.18 -3.87
N PHE A 113 8.44 -3.91 -4.32
CA PHE A 113 7.23 -4.10 -3.51
C PHE A 113 7.08 -5.57 -3.09
N LEU A 114 7.11 -6.50 -4.05
CA LEU A 114 6.99 -7.93 -3.75
C LEU A 114 8.16 -8.47 -2.90
N ALA A 115 9.31 -7.82 -2.93
CA ALA A 115 10.44 -8.16 -2.08
C ALA A 115 10.39 -7.52 -0.68
N GLY A 116 9.39 -6.65 -0.41
CA GLY A 116 9.31 -5.90 0.85
C GLY A 116 10.38 -4.81 1.00
N LYS A 117 10.93 -4.33 -0.13
CA LYS A 117 12.06 -3.37 -0.17
C LYS A 117 11.67 -1.98 -0.63
N LEU A 118 10.38 -1.71 -0.77
CA LEU A 118 9.92 -0.34 -0.96
C LEU A 118 10.21 0.49 0.28
N MET A 119 10.55 1.74 0.06
CA MET A 119 10.79 2.70 1.14
C MET A 119 9.66 3.72 1.18
N MET A 120 9.40 4.23 2.36
CA MET A 120 8.48 5.35 2.59
C MET A 120 9.18 6.44 3.41
N GLY A 121 8.73 7.67 3.26
CA GLY A 121 9.29 8.81 3.96
C GLY A 121 8.30 9.95 4.10
N LEU A 122 8.64 10.89 4.97
CA LEU A 122 7.87 12.13 5.17
C LEU A 122 8.36 13.21 4.19
N TYR A 123 7.41 13.86 3.51
CA TYR A 123 7.67 14.93 2.55
C TYR A 123 6.82 16.15 2.89
N ALA A 124 7.42 17.34 2.81
CA ALA A 124 6.70 18.61 2.85
C ALA A 124 6.44 19.10 1.43
N VAL A 125 5.17 19.28 1.08
CA VAL A 125 4.73 19.72 -0.24
C VAL A 125 3.86 20.96 -0.09
N PRO A 126 4.04 22.03 -0.88
CA PRO A 126 3.12 23.17 -0.87
C PRO A 126 1.67 22.71 -1.11
N VAL A 127 0.73 23.30 -0.38
CA VAL A 127 -0.69 22.86 -0.44
C VAL A 127 -1.28 22.94 -1.85
N ASP A 128 -0.88 23.95 -2.62
CA ASP A 128 -1.38 24.11 -4.00
C ASP A 128 -0.93 22.97 -4.92
N GLU A 129 0.31 22.52 -4.77
CA GLU A 129 0.89 21.40 -5.49
C GLU A 129 0.21 20.08 -5.07
N TYR A 130 0.04 19.87 -3.77
CA TYR A 130 -0.70 18.74 -3.22
C TYR A 130 -2.12 18.67 -3.81
N CYS A 131 -2.89 19.76 -3.71
CA CYS A 131 -4.24 19.83 -4.24
C CYS A 131 -4.31 19.68 -5.77
N ALA A 132 -3.30 20.16 -6.52
CA ALA A 132 -3.25 20.05 -7.97
C ALA A 132 -3.17 18.57 -8.42
N GLN A 133 -2.45 17.73 -7.70
CA GLN A 133 -2.40 16.30 -7.95
C GLN A 133 -3.79 15.66 -7.84
N TYR A 134 -4.52 15.93 -6.76
CA TYR A 134 -5.86 15.35 -6.54
C TYR A 134 -6.90 15.89 -7.52
N ARG A 135 -6.81 17.17 -7.92
CA ARG A 135 -7.67 17.72 -9.00
C ARG A 135 -7.46 16.96 -10.32
N LYS A 136 -6.21 16.63 -10.65
CA LYS A 136 -5.87 15.85 -11.85
C LYS A 136 -6.47 14.46 -11.78
N ASP A 137 -6.43 13.83 -10.62
CA ASP A 137 -6.96 12.48 -10.38
C ASP A 137 -8.50 12.47 -10.20
N GLY A 138 -9.14 13.65 -10.10
CA GLY A 138 -10.58 13.78 -9.86
C GLY A 138 -11.00 13.34 -8.45
N ARG A 139 -10.08 13.32 -7.48
CA ARG A 139 -10.32 12.94 -6.09
C ARG A 139 -10.56 14.18 -5.23
N GLY A 140 -11.55 14.13 -4.34
CA GLY A 140 -11.80 15.19 -3.36
C GLY A 140 -10.68 15.26 -2.33
N VAL A 141 -10.49 16.48 -1.77
CA VAL A 141 -9.62 16.72 -0.60
C VAL A 141 -10.41 17.58 0.38
N TYR A 142 -10.51 17.08 1.59
CA TYR A 142 -11.25 17.69 2.69
C TYR A 142 -10.30 18.04 3.82
N GLU A 143 -10.41 19.26 4.33
CA GLU A 143 -9.62 19.76 5.43
C GLU A 143 -10.42 19.77 6.73
N TYR A 144 -9.86 19.16 7.76
CA TYR A 144 -10.38 19.13 9.13
C TYR A 144 -9.40 19.85 10.04
N LYS A 145 -9.74 21.04 10.52
CA LYS A 145 -8.87 21.79 11.42
C LYS A 145 -8.75 21.10 12.77
N LEU A 146 -7.51 21.08 13.29
CA LEU A 146 -7.18 20.51 14.59
C LEU A 146 -7.33 21.57 15.69
N ASN A 147 -8.18 21.30 16.64
CA ASN A 147 -8.37 22.14 17.81
C ASN A 147 -7.33 21.75 18.89
N LEU A 148 -6.11 22.17 18.66
CA LEU A 148 -4.97 21.94 19.55
C LEU A 148 -4.45 23.27 20.10
N PRO A 149 -3.91 23.32 21.33
CA PRO A 149 -3.21 24.48 21.85
C PRO A 149 -2.05 24.91 20.94
N ILE A 150 -1.74 26.22 20.93
CA ILE A 150 -0.70 26.77 20.06
C ILE A 150 0.68 26.13 20.32
N GLU A 151 0.98 25.78 21.57
CA GLU A 151 2.23 25.11 21.95
C GLU A 151 2.34 23.74 21.28
N VAL A 152 1.24 22.97 21.23
CA VAL A 152 1.19 21.66 20.59
C VAL A 152 1.29 21.80 19.07
N LYS A 153 0.62 22.79 18.46
CA LYS A 153 0.73 23.05 17.01
C LYS A 153 2.16 23.41 16.60
N ARG A 154 2.86 24.20 17.42
CA ARG A 154 4.27 24.57 17.19
C ARG A 154 5.18 23.37 17.37
N GLU A 155 4.93 22.55 18.40
CA GLU A 155 5.67 21.32 18.64
C GLU A 155 5.47 20.32 17.51
N LEU A 156 4.24 20.19 17.00
CA LEU A 156 3.93 19.35 15.84
C LEU A 156 4.75 19.77 14.59
N TRP A 157 4.88 21.09 14.35
CA TRP A 157 5.72 21.58 13.26
C TRP A 157 7.18 21.22 13.47
N ARG A 158 7.70 21.40 14.70
CA ARG A 158 9.08 21.06 15.04
C ARG A 158 9.37 19.57 14.84
N VAL A 159 8.45 18.70 15.28
CA VAL A 159 8.55 17.24 15.12
C VAL A 159 8.61 16.87 13.63
N LEU A 160 7.72 17.42 12.82
CA LEU A 160 7.67 17.13 11.39
C LEU A 160 8.93 17.60 10.66
N ASP A 161 9.41 18.81 10.95
CA ASP A 161 10.66 19.35 10.38
C ASP A 161 11.87 18.50 10.79
N GLU A 162 11.92 18.04 12.02
CA GLU A 162 12.99 17.18 12.51
C GLU A 162 13.01 15.82 11.81
N HIS A 163 11.87 15.20 11.62
CA HIS A 163 11.75 13.95 10.86
C HIS A 163 12.18 14.11 9.39
N ILE A 164 11.84 15.24 8.75
CA ILE A 164 12.30 15.56 7.39
C ILE A 164 13.81 15.79 7.37
N ALA A 165 14.34 16.57 8.31
CA ALA A 165 15.78 16.90 8.38
C ALA A 165 16.64 15.66 8.62
N GLN A 166 16.15 14.69 9.39
CA GLN A 166 16.81 13.41 9.60
C GLN A 166 16.75 12.49 8.37
N GLY A 167 15.93 12.81 7.39
CA GLY A 167 15.77 12.00 6.17
C GLY A 167 15.28 10.60 6.45
N HIS A 168 14.47 10.41 7.47
CA HIS A 168 13.98 9.12 7.91
C HIS A 168 13.22 8.42 6.79
N ARG A 169 13.86 7.40 6.22
CA ARG A 169 13.25 6.44 5.30
C ARG A 169 13.07 5.12 6.01
N LEU A 170 11.85 4.62 5.98
CA LEU A 170 11.49 3.35 6.60
C LEU A 170 11.03 2.36 5.52
N PRO A 171 11.21 1.04 5.73
CA PRO A 171 10.59 0.05 4.87
C PRO A 171 9.07 0.26 4.82
N TYR A 172 8.51 0.18 3.63
CA TYR A 172 7.07 0.31 3.41
C TYR A 172 6.31 -0.80 4.12
N ASP A 173 5.41 -0.38 4.98
CA ASP A 173 4.55 -1.28 5.73
C ASP A 173 3.11 -0.77 5.61
N TYR A 174 2.38 -1.34 4.65
CA TYR A 174 1.01 -0.92 4.34
C TYR A 174 0.01 -1.20 5.46
N TYR A 175 0.37 -2.05 6.42
CA TYR A 175 -0.52 -2.49 7.48
C TYR A 175 -0.27 -1.81 8.82
N HIS A 176 0.99 -1.62 9.21
CA HIS A 176 1.32 -1.06 10.52
C HIS A 176 1.67 0.43 10.49
N ARG A 177 1.99 0.99 9.31
CA ARG A 177 2.50 2.34 9.15
C ARG A 177 1.84 3.11 8.00
N GLY A 178 0.53 2.91 7.82
CA GLY A 178 -0.26 3.68 6.85
C GLY A 178 -0.29 5.18 7.20
N CYS A 179 -0.63 6.02 6.23
CA CYS A 179 -0.67 7.48 6.38
C CYS A 179 -1.54 7.95 7.56
N ALA A 180 -2.67 7.28 7.83
CA ALA A 180 -3.55 7.59 8.94
C ALA A 180 -2.89 7.31 10.30
N ILE A 181 -2.24 6.14 10.47
CA ILE A 181 -1.53 5.78 11.70
C ILE A 181 -0.35 6.74 11.94
N THR A 182 0.40 7.08 10.89
CA THR A 182 1.52 8.00 10.99
C THR A 182 1.07 9.41 11.41
N ALA A 183 -0.09 9.88 10.93
CA ALA A 183 -0.66 11.15 11.39
C ALA A 183 -1.01 11.11 12.89
N ILE A 184 -1.55 9.99 13.38
CA ILE A 184 -1.80 9.79 14.82
C ILE A 184 -0.49 9.84 15.61
N ASP A 185 0.54 9.14 15.14
CA ASP A 185 1.82 9.04 15.82
C ASP A 185 2.50 10.42 15.95
N PHE A 186 2.51 11.25 14.90
CA PHE A 186 3.05 12.62 14.95
C PHE A 186 2.29 13.52 15.92
N ILE A 187 0.95 13.45 15.92
CA ILE A 187 0.16 14.25 16.87
C ILE A 187 0.41 13.80 18.30
N ARG A 188 0.56 12.50 18.55
CA ARG A 188 0.91 11.99 19.88
C ARG A 188 2.28 12.45 20.34
N GLU A 189 3.26 12.42 19.45
CA GLU A 189 4.61 12.90 19.75
C GLU A 189 4.56 14.39 20.15
N ALA A 190 3.80 15.21 19.42
CA ALA A 190 3.63 16.62 19.73
C ALA A 190 2.83 16.89 21.02
N LEU A 191 1.88 16.00 21.37
CA LEU A 191 1.08 16.13 22.59
C LEU A 191 1.89 15.84 23.87
N GLY A 192 2.98 15.08 23.78
CA GLY A 192 3.80 14.70 24.92
C GLY A 192 3.02 13.87 25.95
N GLU A 193 2.76 14.45 27.13
CA GLU A 193 2.02 13.78 28.22
C GLU A 193 0.51 13.79 28.01
N SER A 194 -0.04 14.67 27.15
CA SER A 194 -1.47 14.71 26.83
C SER A 194 -1.85 13.55 25.95
N VAL A 195 -3.09 13.06 26.10
CA VAL A 195 -3.57 11.88 25.36
C VAL A 195 -4.81 12.21 24.54
N ILE A 196 -4.94 11.53 23.40
CA ILE A 196 -6.18 11.52 22.62
C ILE A 196 -7.14 10.54 23.31
N VAL A 197 -8.28 11.05 23.77
CA VAL A 197 -9.33 10.26 24.38
C VAL A 197 -10.40 9.97 23.32
N TYR A 198 -10.48 8.72 22.90
CA TYR A 198 -11.47 8.27 21.93
C TYR A 198 -12.82 7.96 22.56
N ASP A 199 -13.86 8.02 21.77
CA ASP A 199 -15.20 7.56 22.16
C ASP A 199 -15.21 6.04 22.39
N ARG A 200 -16.07 5.57 23.30
CA ARG A 200 -16.17 4.14 23.66
C ARG A 200 -16.53 3.26 22.46
N SER A 201 -17.26 3.77 21.49
CA SER A 201 -17.66 3.01 20.31
C SER A 201 -16.46 2.46 19.51
N LEU A 202 -15.28 3.10 19.60
CA LEU A 202 -14.06 2.58 18.99
C LEU A 202 -13.62 1.23 19.57
N TYR A 203 -14.00 0.92 20.82
CA TYR A 203 -13.57 -0.28 21.52
C TYR A 203 -14.64 -1.39 21.55
N GLU A 204 -15.84 -1.12 21.03
CA GLU A 204 -16.96 -2.07 21.00
C GLU A 204 -16.81 -3.10 19.87
N CYS A 205 -16.13 -2.73 18.77
CA CYS A 205 -15.78 -3.61 17.67
C CYS A 205 -14.27 -3.74 17.55
N THR A 206 -13.81 -4.92 17.21
CA THR A 206 -12.39 -5.19 16.95
C THR A 206 -12.24 -5.81 15.56
N PRO A 207 -12.34 -5.00 14.48
CA PRO A 207 -12.21 -5.51 13.12
C PRO A 207 -10.82 -6.08 12.89
N THR A 208 -10.70 -6.96 11.94
CA THR A 208 -9.39 -7.38 11.42
C THR A 208 -8.94 -6.43 10.31
N GLY A 209 -7.65 -6.41 10.00
CA GLY A 209 -7.17 -5.63 8.86
C GLY A 209 -7.77 -6.09 7.53
N ARG A 210 -8.06 -7.39 7.40
CA ARG A 210 -8.74 -7.94 6.23
C ARG A 210 -10.18 -7.43 6.10
N ASP A 211 -10.90 -7.28 7.21
CA ASP A 211 -12.24 -6.70 7.21
C ASP A 211 -12.19 -5.24 6.73
N LEU A 212 -11.27 -4.44 7.28
CA LEU A 212 -11.11 -3.04 6.88
C LEU A 212 -10.81 -2.90 5.38
N VAL A 213 -9.87 -3.70 4.85
CA VAL A 213 -9.57 -3.68 3.41
C VAL A 213 -10.79 -4.09 2.61
N LYS A 214 -11.47 -5.15 3.00
CA LYS A 214 -12.64 -5.67 2.28
C LYS A 214 -13.79 -4.67 2.25
N ASP A 215 -14.08 -4.01 3.36
CA ASP A 215 -15.19 -3.08 3.48
C ASP A 215 -14.92 -1.77 2.70
N ASN A 216 -13.65 -1.35 2.64
CA ASN A 216 -13.22 -0.14 1.95
C ASN A 216 -12.78 -0.33 0.49
N THR A 217 -12.83 -1.56 -0.06
CA THR A 217 -12.47 -1.84 -1.46
C THR A 217 -13.62 -2.41 -2.30
N THR A 218 -14.85 -2.10 -1.91
CA THR A 218 -16.07 -2.57 -2.62
C THR A 218 -16.14 -2.05 -4.06
N GLN A 219 -15.47 -0.94 -4.35
CA GLN A 219 -15.42 -0.28 -5.64
C GLN A 219 -14.20 -0.70 -6.49
N ALA A 220 -13.25 -1.45 -5.91
CA ALA A 220 -11.99 -1.87 -6.53
C ALA A 220 -11.76 -3.37 -6.30
N LEU A 221 -12.58 -4.20 -6.94
CA LEU A 221 -12.64 -5.64 -6.71
C LEU A 221 -11.33 -6.36 -7.05
N TRP A 222 -10.58 -5.89 -8.05
CA TRP A 222 -9.26 -6.44 -8.37
C TRP A 222 -8.22 -6.13 -7.29
N VAL A 223 -8.27 -4.93 -6.70
CA VAL A 223 -7.39 -4.58 -5.58
C VAL A 223 -7.72 -5.44 -4.36
N ARG A 224 -9.01 -5.58 -4.05
CA ARG A 224 -9.49 -6.48 -2.99
C ARG A 224 -9.02 -7.92 -3.20
N PHE A 225 -9.17 -8.44 -4.42
CA PHE A 225 -8.72 -9.78 -4.78
C PHE A 225 -7.23 -9.96 -4.51
N VAL A 226 -6.37 -9.04 -5.01
CA VAL A 226 -4.92 -9.09 -4.81
C VAL A 226 -4.56 -8.92 -3.34
N ALA A 227 -5.15 -7.96 -2.64
CA ALA A 227 -4.90 -7.74 -1.22
C ALA A 227 -5.25 -8.99 -0.38
N CYS A 228 -6.42 -9.61 -0.61
CA CYS A 228 -6.78 -10.86 0.05
C CYS A 228 -5.84 -12.02 -0.35
N PHE A 229 -5.31 -12.00 -1.58
CA PHE A 229 -4.41 -13.05 -2.08
C PHE A 229 -3.04 -13.00 -1.40
N ILE A 230 -2.45 -11.82 -1.23
CA ILE A 230 -1.10 -11.68 -0.63
C ILE A 230 -1.11 -11.70 0.90
N SER A 231 -2.24 -11.40 1.53
CA SER A 231 -2.37 -11.29 2.98
C SER A 231 -2.32 -12.64 3.68
N GLY A 232 -1.40 -12.77 4.62
CA GLY A 232 -1.30 -13.91 5.53
C GLY A 232 -2.15 -13.76 6.79
N ASN A 233 -1.86 -14.56 7.81
CA ASN A 233 -2.65 -14.67 9.03
C ASN A 233 -2.53 -13.45 9.96
N ASP A 234 -1.51 -12.62 9.81
CA ASP A 234 -1.32 -11.45 10.68
C ASP A 234 -2.41 -10.39 10.49
N VAL A 235 -2.92 -10.24 9.26
CA VAL A 235 -4.03 -9.30 8.99
C VAL A 235 -5.38 -9.78 9.55
N ASP A 236 -5.48 -11.04 9.98
CA ASP A 236 -6.69 -11.63 10.57
C ASP A 236 -6.73 -11.48 12.09
N LYS A 237 -5.69 -10.90 12.69
CA LYS A 237 -5.70 -10.58 14.11
C LYS A 237 -6.60 -9.38 14.39
N PRO A 238 -7.37 -9.39 15.50
CA PRO A 238 -8.17 -8.25 15.88
C PRO A 238 -7.33 -7.00 16.09
N LEU A 239 -7.74 -5.90 15.48
CA LEU A 239 -7.15 -4.59 15.67
C LEU A 239 -7.72 -3.93 16.92
N VAL A 240 -6.88 -3.33 17.75
CA VAL A 240 -7.27 -2.71 19.03
C VAL A 240 -6.81 -1.26 19.06
N GLY A 241 -7.67 -0.38 19.58
CA GLY A 241 -7.39 1.05 19.71
C GLY A 241 -7.15 1.70 18.36
N ASP A 242 -6.12 2.54 18.28
CA ASP A 242 -5.81 3.31 17.05
C ASP A 242 -5.46 2.45 15.85
N ARG A 243 -5.02 1.21 16.07
CA ARG A 243 -4.74 0.28 14.97
C ARG A 243 -5.96 0.01 14.09
N GLN A 244 -7.17 0.28 14.60
CA GLN A 244 -8.41 0.23 13.81
C GLN A 244 -8.53 1.40 12.82
N LEU A 245 -7.78 2.49 13.04
CA LEU A 245 -7.87 3.74 12.26
C LEU A 245 -6.89 3.76 11.07
N LEU A 246 -6.68 2.61 10.44
CA LEU A 246 -5.84 2.47 9.24
C LEU A 246 -6.39 3.25 8.05
N ILE A 247 -7.72 3.39 7.99
CA ILE A 247 -8.41 4.02 6.87
C ILE A 247 -8.62 5.50 7.19
N PRO A 248 -8.25 6.43 6.28
CA PRO A 248 -8.37 7.87 6.51
C PRO A 248 -9.78 8.35 6.88
N THR A 249 -10.82 7.76 6.30
CA THR A 249 -12.22 8.09 6.63
C THR A 249 -12.59 7.62 8.04
N ASP A 250 -12.12 6.45 8.46
CA ASP A 250 -12.36 5.94 9.81
C ASP A 250 -11.64 6.79 10.85
N LEU A 251 -10.42 7.24 10.51
CA LEU A 251 -9.67 8.19 11.34
C LEU A 251 -10.48 9.48 11.58
N VAL A 252 -11.03 10.08 10.53
CA VAL A 252 -11.87 11.28 10.66
C VAL A 252 -13.07 11.02 11.56
N HIS A 253 -13.82 9.95 11.33
CA HIS A 253 -15.00 9.62 12.13
C HIS A 253 -14.66 9.42 13.62
N ALA A 254 -13.50 8.81 13.91
CA ALA A 254 -13.04 8.67 15.28
C ALA A 254 -12.62 10.00 15.89
N TRP A 255 -11.89 10.84 15.13
CA TRP A 255 -11.39 12.11 15.61
C TRP A 255 -12.47 13.19 15.79
N GLN A 256 -13.56 13.13 15.04
CA GLN A 256 -14.74 14.00 15.26
C GLN A 256 -15.36 13.81 16.65
N LYS A 257 -15.17 12.65 17.26
CA LYS A 257 -15.66 12.32 18.61
C LYS A 257 -14.55 12.30 19.67
N ALA A 258 -13.29 12.31 19.24
CA ALA A 258 -12.14 12.29 20.12
C ALA A 258 -11.94 13.64 20.81
N LYS A 259 -11.31 13.60 21.99
CA LYS A 259 -10.99 14.78 22.79
C LYS A 259 -9.52 14.79 23.19
N VAL A 260 -8.98 16.02 23.28
CA VAL A 260 -7.69 16.29 23.90
C VAL A 260 -7.90 17.34 24.98
N SER A 261 -7.44 17.09 26.20
CA SER A 261 -7.62 17.98 27.35
C SER A 261 -9.10 18.39 27.61
N GLY A 262 -10.04 17.55 27.23
CA GLY A 262 -11.48 17.78 27.42
C GLY A 262 -12.20 18.45 26.25
N GLU A 263 -11.50 19.06 25.30
CA GLU A 263 -12.05 19.69 24.11
C GLU A 263 -12.02 18.72 22.91
N TYR A 264 -12.97 18.89 21.97
CA TYR A 264 -12.99 18.08 20.75
C TYR A 264 -11.75 18.33 19.90
N LEU A 265 -11.15 17.25 19.37
CA LEU A 265 -9.91 17.30 18.60
C LEU A 265 -10.09 17.99 17.23
N LEU A 266 -11.23 17.80 16.57
CA LEU A 266 -11.53 18.45 15.29
C LEU A 266 -12.55 19.58 15.47
N GLU A 267 -12.40 20.65 14.70
CA GLU A 267 -13.47 21.63 14.48
C GLU A 267 -14.62 20.98 13.69
N SER A 268 -15.85 21.51 13.84
CA SER A 268 -17.08 20.77 13.51
C SER A 268 -17.26 20.42 12.03
N GLU A 269 -16.82 21.26 11.09
CA GLU A 269 -17.14 21.10 9.67
C GLU A 269 -15.87 21.11 8.81
N PRO A 270 -15.75 20.18 7.84
CA PRO A 270 -14.64 20.19 6.92
C PRO A 270 -14.73 21.31 5.89
N THR A 271 -13.58 21.85 5.51
CA THR A 271 -13.46 22.72 4.34
C THR A 271 -13.12 21.87 3.11
N VAL A 272 -13.86 22.05 2.02
CA VAL A 272 -13.56 21.36 0.75
C VAL A 272 -12.47 22.13 0.02
N LEU A 273 -11.28 21.55 -0.11
CA LEU A 273 -10.16 22.12 -0.86
C LEU A 273 -10.19 21.70 -2.34
N VAL A 274 -10.63 20.49 -2.61
CA VAL A 274 -10.81 19.95 -3.96
C VAL A 274 -12.13 19.20 -4.01
N GLU A 275 -12.96 19.55 -4.99
CA GLU A 275 -14.21 18.83 -5.27
C GLU A 275 -13.90 17.47 -5.90
N GLY A 276 -14.39 16.39 -5.29
CA GLY A 276 -14.28 15.04 -5.80
C GLY A 276 -15.26 14.77 -6.95
N LYS A 277 -14.86 13.90 -7.87
CA LYS A 277 -15.73 13.35 -8.91
C LYS A 277 -16.05 11.90 -8.57
N PRO A 278 -17.26 11.41 -8.90
CA PRO A 278 -17.56 9.99 -8.73
C PRO A 278 -16.51 9.13 -9.44
N GLN A 279 -15.86 8.25 -8.69
CA GLN A 279 -14.89 7.33 -9.26
C GLN A 279 -15.63 6.19 -9.95
N ILE A 280 -15.26 5.91 -11.20
CA ILE A 280 -15.83 4.81 -11.99
C ILE A 280 -15.19 3.51 -11.53
N ASN A 281 -16.01 2.54 -11.20
CA ASN A 281 -15.61 1.23 -10.73
C ASN A 281 -14.94 0.37 -11.81
N ASP A 282 -14.39 -0.74 -11.35
CA ASP A 282 -14.04 -1.87 -12.20
C ASP A 282 -15.18 -2.17 -13.17
N GLY A 283 -14.86 -2.37 -14.43
CA GLY A 283 -15.83 -2.74 -15.45
C GLY A 283 -16.51 -4.10 -15.14
N TRP A 284 -17.25 -4.63 -16.10
CA TRP A 284 -17.93 -5.94 -15.98
C TRP A 284 -16.97 -7.13 -15.73
N PHE A 285 -15.67 -6.99 -16.11
CA PHE A 285 -14.68 -8.03 -15.91
C PHE A 285 -14.07 -7.96 -14.50
N THR A 286 -14.67 -8.70 -13.59
CA THR A 286 -14.27 -8.77 -12.18
C THR A 286 -13.55 -10.10 -11.87
N PRO A 287 -12.83 -10.22 -10.73
CA PRO A 287 -12.25 -11.50 -10.30
C PRO A 287 -13.27 -12.64 -10.23
N MET A 288 -14.50 -12.34 -9.82
CA MET A 288 -15.59 -13.32 -9.77
C MET A 288 -15.96 -13.81 -11.17
N VAL A 289 -16.05 -12.90 -12.15
CA VAL A 289 -16.33 -13.28 -13.55
C VAL A 289 -15.21 -14.15 -14.10
N LEU A 290 -13.94 -13.80 -13.85
CA LEU A 290 -12.81 -14.64 -14.23
C LEU A 290 -12.90 -16.05 -13.59
N ALA A 291 -13.18 -16.11 -12.30
CA ALA A 291 -13.31 -17.38 -11.58
C ALA A 291 -14.43 -18.26 -12.15
N MET A 292 -15.59 -17.66 -12.47
CA MET A 292 -16.70 -18.36 -13.12
C MET A 292 -16.33 -18.86 -14.52
N ILE A 293 -15.66 -18.07 -15.33
CA ILE A 293 -15.16 -18.48 -16.66
C ILE A 293 -14.23 -19.68 -16.52
N LEU A 294 -13.26 -19.62 -15.61
CA LEU A 294 -12.33 -20.73 -15.38
C LEU A 294 -13.05 -21.99 -14.92
N LEU A 295 -14.04 -21.86 -14.04
CA LEU A 295 -14.85 -22.99 -13.57
C LEU A 295 -15.63 -23.61 -14.72
N VAL A 296 -16.33 -22.83 -15.53
CA VAL A 296 -17.08 -23.31 -16.70
C VAL A 296 -16.16 -24.01 -17.70
N LEU A 297 -14.99 -23.42 -18.01
CA LEU A 297 -14.00 -24.04 -18.89
C LEU A 297 -13.46 -25.35 -18.34
N ALA A 298 -13.22 -25.43 -17.01
CA ALA A 298 -12.79 -26.65 -16.35
C ALA A 298 -13.87 -27.78 -16.46
N LEU A 299 -15.15 -27.42 -16.27
CA LEU A 299 -16.28 -28.37 -16.44
C LEU A 299 -16.41 -28.82 -17.88
N ILE A 300 -16.38 -27.92 -18.87
CA ILE A 300 -16.43 -28.28 -20.30
C ILE A 300 -15.27 -29.20 -20.65
N ASN A 301 -14.07 -28.93 -20.07
CA ASN A 301 -12.87 -29.73 -20.35
C ASN A 301 -12.94 -31.19 -19.81
N LEU A 302 -13.86 -31.50 -18.89
CA LEU A 302 -14.14 -32.90 -18.52
C LEU A 302 -14.69 -33.71 -19.70
N TRP A 303 -15.47 -33.05 -20.56
CA TRP A 303 -16.13 -33.70 -21.73
C TRP A 303 -15.22 -33.65 -22.97
N VAL A 304 -14.68 -32.47 -23.26
CA VAL A 304 -13.84 -32.23 -24.47
C VAL A 304 -12.46 -32.86 -24.34
N LYS A 305 -11.98 -33.02 -23.12
CA LYS A 305 -10.67 -33.63 -22.79
C LYS A 305 -9.49 -32.93 -23.50
N TYR A 306 -9.53 -31.59 -23.62
CA TYR A 306 -8.51 -30.80 -24.29
C TYR A 306 -7.25 -30.68 -23.42
N PRO A 307 -6.12 -31.32 -23.79
CA PRO A 307 -4.95 -31.41 -22.89
C PRO A 307 -4.22 -30.09 -22.71
N TYR A 308 -4.26 -29.19 -23.70
CA TYR A 308 -3.57 -27.89 -23.60
C TYR A 308 -4.18 -26.99 -22.53
N PHE A 309 -5.48 -27.11 -22.26
CA PHE A 309 -6.12 -26.39 -21.15
C PHE A 309 -5.60 -26.89 -19.80
N ASP A 310 -5.40 -28.18 -19.62
CA ASP A 310 -4.84 -28.76 -18.40
C ASP A 310 -3.41 -28.25 -18.16
N TRP A 311 -2.60 -28.20 -19.23
CA TRP A 311 -1.24 -27.68 -19.15
C TRP A 311 -1.21 -26.18 -18.85
N LEU A 312 -2.12 -25.40 -19.44
CA LEU A 312 -2.26 -23.97 -19.15
C LEU A 312 -2.62 -23.76 -17.67
N MET A 313 -3.61 -24.48 -17.16
CA MET A 313 -4.02 -24.39 -15.76
C MET A 313 -2.88 -24.78 -14.81
N LEU A 314 -2.15 -25.86 -15.14
CA LEU A 314 -0.98 -26.26 -14.37
C LEU A 314 0.12 -25.20 -14.39
N ALA A 315 0.42 -24.62 -15.55
CA ALA A 315 1.44 -23.59 -15.68
C ALA A 315 1.08 -22.31 -14.89
N VAL A 316 -0.17 -21.86 -15.01
CA VAL A 316 -0.67 -20.70 -14.26
C VAL A 316 -0.63 -20.95 -12.75
N GLN A 317 -1.15 -22.11 -12.31
CA GLN A 317 -1.14 -22.49 -10.90
C GLN A 317 0.30 -22.60 -10.35
N THR A 318 1.23 -23.13 -11.15
CA THR A 318 2.65 -23.25 -10.77
C THR A 318 3.30 -21.88 -10.64
N LEU A 319 3.04 -20.97 -11.59
CA LEU A 319 3.58 -19.60 -11.55
C LEU A 319 3.08 -18.87 -10.31
N ILE A 320 1.77 -18.93 -10.06
CA ILE A 320 1.14 -18.36 -8.85
C ILE A 320 1.75 -19.00 -7.59
N GLY A 321 1.90 -20.32 -7.59
CA GLY A 321 2.47 -21.06 -6.46
C GLY A 321 3.94 -20.73 -6.19
N CYS A 322 4.74 -20.50 -7.22
CA CYS A 322 6.12 -20.00 -7.05
C CYS A 322 6.12 -18.59 -6.46
N GLY A 323 5.25 -17.70 -6.94
CA GLY A 323 5.10 -16.36 -6.39
C GLY A 323 4.69 -16.39 -4.92
N MET A 324 3.71 -17.21 -4.55
CA MET A 324 3.26 -17.39 -3.16
C MET A 324 4.38 -17.94 -2.27
N THR A 325 5.12 -18.94 -2.76
CA THR A 325 6.27 -19.50 -2.04
C THR A 325 7.35 -18.44 -1.84
N TYR A 326 7.59 -17.61 -2.86
CA TYR A 326 8.54 -16.49 -2.74
C TYR A 326 8.10 -15.49 -1.68
N LEU A 327 6.83 -15.06 -1.70
CA LEU A 327 6.29 -14.10 -0.72
C LEU A 327 6.40 -14.62 0.72
N ILE A 328 6.12 -15.89 0.95
CA ILE A 328 6.12 -16.48 2.29
C ILE A 328 7.54 -16.75 2.81
N CYS A 329 8.45 -17.20 1.92
CA CYS A 329 9.75 -17.74 2.35
C CYS A 329 10.93 -16.79 2.16
N PHE A 330 10.83 -15.82 1.26
CA PHE A 330 11.95 -15.00 0.80
C PHE A 330 11.68 -13.50 0.75
N SER A 331 10.44 -13.06 0.93
CA SER A 331 10.06 -11.65 0.92
C SER A 331 10.05 -11.08 2.32
N ASP A 332 10.51 -9.84 2.46
CA ASP A 332 10.36 -9.03 3.67
C ASP A 332 9.02 -8.24 3.67
N LEU A 333 8.12 -8.52 2.72
CA LEU A 333 6.81 -7.86 2.67
C LEU A 333 6.00 -8.23 3.91
N CYS A 334 5.52 -7.22 4.63
CA CYS A 334 4.77 -7.42 5.86
C CYS A 334 3.50 -8.25 5.65
N CYS A 335 3.11 -8.99 6.67
CA CYS A 335 1.82 -9.70 6.74
C CYS A 335 1.58 -10.72 5.63
N THR A 336 2.61 -11.33 5.05
CA THR A 336 2.47 -12.40 4.05
C THR A 336 2.58 -13.81 4.64
N GLU A 337 3.05 -13.94 5.87
CA GLU A 337 3.30 -15.20 6.55
C GLU A 337 2.01 -15.97 6.83
N TRP A 338 2.10 -17.31 6.85
CA TRP A 338 0.98 -18.21 7.14
C TRP A 338 -0.24 -17.98 6.25
N ASN A 339 -0.02 -17.70 4.97
CA ASN A 339 -1.08 -17.50 4.02
C ASN A 339 -1.73 -18.83 3.63
N TRP A 340 -3.03 -18.98 3.91
CA TRP A 340 -3.81 -20.18 3.62
C TRP A 340 -3.87 -20.55 2.13
N LEU A 341 -3.63 -19.59 1.23
CA LEU A 341 -3.63 -19.81 -0.22
C LEU A 341 -2.40 -20.58 -0.70
N ILE A 342 -1.36 -20.80 0.13
CA ILE A 342 -0.26 -21.70 -0.20
C ILE A 342 -0.71 -23.15 -0.38
N ILE A 343 -1.80 -23.56 0.26
CA ILE A 343 -2.31 -24.94 0.14
C ILE A 343 -2.77 -25.22 -1.29
N PRO A 344 -3.69 -24.44 -1.91
CA PRO A 344 -4.08 -24.63 -3.30
C PRO A 344 -3.04 -24.12 -4.32
N PHE A 345 -2.28 -23.08 -4.00
CA PHE A 345 -1.34 -22.43 -4.91
C PHE A 345 0.11 -22.69 -4.46
N ASN A 346 0.65 -23.83 -4.84
CA ASN A 346 2.04 -24.24 -4.58
C ASN A 346 2.63 -24.94 -5.80
N PRO A 347 3.96 -24.97 -6.01
CA PRO A 347 4.57 -25.56 -7.20
C PRO A 347 4.63 -27.10 -7.20
N LEU A 348 4.28 -27.78 -6.10
CA LEU A 348 4.43 -29.23 -5.95
C LEU A 348 3.72 -30.06 -7.02
N PRO A 349 2.48 -29.70 -7.47
CA PRO A 349 1.81 -30.43 -8.55
C PRO A 349 2.62 -30.51 -9.83
N ALA A 350 3.34 -29.43 -10.21
CA ALA A 350 4.19 -29.44 -11.40
C ALA A 350 5.46 -30.28 -11.17
N ILE A 351 6.12 -30.13 -10.02
CA ILE A 351 7.34 -30.88 -9.65
C ILE A 351 7.02 -32.39 -9.65
N CYS A 352 5.90 -32.77 -9.08
CA CYS A 352 5.50 -34.16 -8.92
C CYS A 352 4.61 -34.70 -10.06
N TRP A 353 4.52 -33.99 -11.20
CA TRP A 353 3.58 -34.30 -12.27
C TRP A 353 3.70 -35.72 -12.81
N HIS A 354 4.92 -36.25 -12.87
CA HIS A 354 5.18 -37.62 -13.31
C HIS A 354 4.45 -38.67 -12.44
N TRP A 355 4.32 -38.41 -11.14
CA TRP A 355 3.69 -39.31 -10.18
C TRP A 355 2.21 -38.95 -9.89
N ARG A 356 1.52 -38.20 -10.77
CA ARG A 356 0.18 -37.68 -10.55
C ARG A 356 -0.88 -38.75 -10.21
N LYS A 357 -0.70 -39.97 -10.71
CA LYS A 357 -1.59 -41.10 -10.39
C LYS A 357 -1.65 -41.46 -8.89
N TYR A 358 -0.64 -41.06 -8.12
CA TYR A 358 -0.55 -41.35 -6.69
C TYR A 358 -1.02 -40.19 -5.83
N TRP A 359 -0.71 -38.93 -6.22
CA TRP A 359 -0.98 -37.78 -5.39
C TRP A 359 -2.24 -36.99 -5.79
N ALA A 360 -2.72 -37.08 -7.04
CA ALA A 360 -3.76 -36.18 -7.50
C ALA A 360 -5.08 -36.35 -6.71
N MET A 361 -5.48 -37.56 -6.38
CA MET A 361 -6.70 -37.78 -5.59
C MET A 361 -6.56 -37.35 -4.13
N PRO A 362 -5.50 -37.70 -3.38
CA PRO A 362 -5.25 -37.13 -2.06
C PRO A 362 -5.21 -35.60 -2.06
N TYR A 363 -4.57 -35.00 -3.04
CA TYR A 363 -4.52 -33.54 -3.15
C TYR A 363 -5.90 -32.92 -3.44
N ALA A 364 -6.71 -33.54 -4.32
CA ALA A 364 -8.08 -33.10 -4.54
C ALA A 364 -8.91 -33.15 -3.24
N CYS A 365 -8.73 -34.16 -2.38
CA CYS A 365 -9.37 -34.21 -1.07
C CYS A 365 -8.89 -33.04 -0.15
N VAL A 366 -7.60 -32.73 -0.16
CA VAL A 366 -7.06 -31.58 0.59
C VAL A 366 -7.69 -30.28 0.08
N LEU A 367 -7.78 -30.08 -1.24
CA LEU A 367 -8.44 -28.89 -1.82
C LEU A 367 -9.92 -28.80 -1.44
N ALA A 368 -10.64 -29.94 -1.42
CA ALA A 368 -12.05 -29.98 -1.01
C ALA A 368 -12.21 -29.58 0.48
N ILE A 369 -11.36 -30.13 1.36
CA ILE A 369 -11.34 -29.75 2.79
C ILE A 369 -11.02 -28.26 2.94
N TRP A 370 -10.04 -27.76 2.20
CA TRP A 370 -9.68 -26.33 2.21
C TRP A 370 -10.88 -25.46 1.75
N CYS A 371 -11.55 -25.79 0.63
CA CYS A 371 -12.73 -25.07 0.17
C CYS A 371 -13.85 -25.07 1.22
N MET A 372 -14.11 -26.23 1.87
CA MET A 372 -15.11 -26.31 2.93
C MET A 372 -14.74 -25.46 4.13
N ALA A 373 -13.48 -25.47 4.56
CA ALA A 373 -12.99 -24.66 5.67
C ALA A 373 -13.12 -23.16 5.37
N MET A 374 -12.67 -22.69 4.22
CA MET A 374 -12.75 -21.28 3.81
C MET A 374 -14.20 -20.81 3.65
N THR A 375 -15.08 -21.68 3.13
CA THR A 375 -16.52 -21.40 3.05
C THR A 375 -17.15 -21.30 4.43
N ALA A 376 -16.82 -22.22 5.34
CA ALA A 376 -17.33 -22.21 6.70
C ALA A 376 -16.91 -20.96 7.46
N THR A 377 -15.63 -20.58 7.40
CA THR A 377 -15.14 -19.33 8.04
C THR A 377 -15.87 -18.11 7.48
N SER A 378 -16.10 -18.06 6.16
CA SER A 378 -16.84 -16.97 5.51
C SER A 378 -18.29 -16.87 5.97
N ILE A 379 -18.97 -18.01 6.17
CA ILE A 379 -20.36 -18.06 6.69
C ILE A 379 -20.41 -17.57 8.15
N TRP A 380 -19.38 -17.87 8.95
CA TRP A 380 -19.29 -17.44 10.35
C TRP A 380 -18.80 -15.99 10.52
N GLY A 381 -18.64 -15.24 9.42
CA GLY A 381 -18.27 -13.84 9.43
C GLY A 381 -16.75 -13.59 9.36
N HIS A 382 -15.93 -14.63 9.33
CA HIS A 382 -14.47 -14.52 9.19
C HIS A 382 -14.05 -14.84 7.76
N VAL A 383 -14.05 -13.84 6.88
CA VAL A 383 -13.70 -14.03 5.47
C VAL A 383 -12.18 -14.00 5.31
N LEU A 384 -11.54 -15.15 5.35
CA LEU A 384 -10.08 -15.30 5.18
C LEU A 384 -9.61 -15.16 3.71
N VAL A 385 -10.48 -15.43 2.74
CA VAL A 385 -10.19 -15.35 1.31
C VAL A 385 -11.41 -14.80 0.55
N ASP A 386 -11.18 -14.17 -0.60
CA ASP A 386 -12.29 -13.74 -1.47
C ASP A 386 -12.98 -14.96 -2.11
N TRP A 387 -14.30 -14.88 -2.33
CA TRP A 387 -15.09 -15.95 -2.96
C TRP A 387 -14.56 -16.37 -4.33
N SER A 388 -13.98 -15.45 -5.09
CA SER A 388 -13.35 -15.75 -6.37
C SER A 388 -12.16 -16.72 -6.24
N HIS A 389 -11.39 -16.63 -5.15
CA HIS A 389 -10.31 -17.60 -4.87
C HIS A 389 -10.87 -19.01 -4.66
N ILE A 390 -11.96 -19.14 -3.91
CA ILE A 390 -12.59 -20.45 -3.67
C ILE A 390 -13.03 -21.07 -5.00
N LEU A 391 -13.69 -20.30 -5.88
CA LEU A 391 -14.12 -20.78 -7.19
C LEU A 391 -12.94 -21.17 -8.10
N MET A 392 -11.85 -20.41 -8.08
CA MET A 392 -10.63 -20.75 -8.82
C MET A 392 -10.01 -22.06 -8.31
N VAL A 393 -10.01 -22.28 -6.99
CA VAL A 393 -9.52 -23.53 -6.40
C VAL A 393 -10.44 -24.70 -6.78
N VAL A 394 -11.77 -24.51 -6.83
CA VAL A 394 -12.71 -25.53 -7.33
C VAL A 394 -12.41 -25.86 -8.80
N ALA A 395 -12.20 -24.86 -9.65
CA ALA A 395 -11.82 -25.09 -11.06
C ALA A 395 -10.51 -25.89 -11.16
N TRP A 396 -9.50 -25.53 -10.36
CA TRP A 396 -8.24 -26.28 -10.29
C TRP A 396 -8.44 -27.71 -9.79
N MET A 397 -9.23 -27.92 -8.75
CA MET A 397 -9.55 -29.24 -8.21
C MET A 397 -10.20 -30.17 -9.28
N ILE A 398 -11.08 -29.63 -10.12
CA ILE A 398 -11.67 -30.37 -11.24
C ILE A 398 -10.60 -30.88 -12.21
N ILE A 399 -9.61 -30.03 -12.54
CA ILE A 399 -8.49 -30.45 -13.41
C ILE A 399 -7.65 -31.53 -12.74
N VAL A 400 -7.36 -31.42 -11.44
CA VAL A 400 -6.62 -32.43 -10.67
C VAL A 400 -7.35 -33.78 -10.67
N ILE A 401 -8.64 -33.79 -10.43
CA ILE A 401 -9.48 -35.02 -10.49
C ILE A 401 -9.45 -35.63 -11.88
N LYS A 402 -9.61 -34.81 -12.94
CA LYS A 402 -9.49 -35.26 -14.33
C LYS A 402 -8.15 -35.95 -14.58
N GLN A 403 -7.05 -35.35 -14.13
CA GLN A 403 -5.70 -35.92 -14.30
C GLN A 403 -5.52 -37.26 -13.57
N TYR A 404 -6.13 -37.43 -12.41
CA TYR A 404 -6.16 -38.72 -11.75
C TYR A 404 -6.88 -39.78 -12.60
N ILE A 405 -8.06 -39.46 -13.14
CA ILE A 405 -8.87 -40.39 -13.96
C ILE A 405 -8.10 -40.79 -15.23
N VAL A 406 -7.46 -39.83 -15.92
CA VAL A 406 -6.70 -40.09 -17.16
C VAL A 406 -5.38 -40.83 -16.89
N SER A 407 -4.85 -40.79 -15.68
CA SER A 407 -3.56 -41.43 -15.32
C SER A 407 -3.70 -42.87 -14.81
N LYS A 408 -4.94 -43.33 -14.58
CA LYS A 408 -5.29 -44.73 -14.32
C LYS A 408 -5.39 -45.53 -15.62
#